data_cfef6df0b4efc22e124b1bf91ef23730
#
_entry.id   cfef6df0b4efc22e124b1bf91ef23730
#
_cell.length_a   1.000
_cell.length_b   1.000
_cell.length_c   1.000
_cell.angle_alpha   90.00
_cell.angle_beta   90.00
_cell.angle_gamma   90.00
#
_symmetry.space_group_name_H-M   'P 1'
#
loop_
_entity.id
_entity.type
_entity.pdbx_description
1 polymer ?
#
loop_
_entity_poly.entity_id
_entity_poly.type
_entity_poly.pdbx_seq_one_letter_code
_entity_poly.pdbx_strand_id
1 'polypeptide(L)'
;MPAIDLSTIDLRAIKPSDLDWRKFTLDTGHPMRRIFIWSVAVNMGIGQSGERLEKAAKVMSELTGRTPSYRLAHKSIKDFGIRRGEPIGLLVTLRRNEAVWFLLRALAAVDFTLREESFNAGNVSFGIREHILVPGSRYDPALGIFGFDVAVTLARPGFRVQYRRRARADVGKDHRVSREETIRFFQDVLGVRILKR
;
A
#
# COMPACT_ATOMS: atom_id res chain seq x y z
N MET A 1 19.34 -14.28 2.85
CA MET A 1 19.62 -13.60 1.57
C MET A 1 20.06 -12.19 1.90
N PRO A 2 21.06 -11.60 1.22
CA PRO A 2 21.43 -10.22 1.46
C PRO A 2 20.21 -9.32 1.19
N ALA A 3 20.03 -8.31 2.04
CA ALA A 3 19.05 -7.27 1.81
C ALA A 3 19.25 -6.71 0.39
N ILE A 4 18.19 -6.50 -0.34
CA ILE A 4 18.27 -5.89 -1.67
C ILE A 4 18.85 -4.51 -1.45
N ASP A 5 19.99 -4.24 -2.11
CA ASP A 5 20.65 -2.95 -1.98
C ASP A 5 19.81 -1.87 -2.71
N LEU A 6 18.90 -1.27 -1.96
CA LEU A 6 17.95 -0.27 -2.47
C LEU A 6 18.66 1.04 -2.88
N SER A 7 19.92 1.23 -2.45
CA SER A 7 20.71 2.42 -2.78
C SER A 7 21.10 2.50 -4.27
N THR A 8 21.12 1.36 -4.95
CA THR A 8 21.49 1.26 -6.37
C THR A 8 20.30 1.38 -7.33
N ILE A 9 19.07 1.40 -6.81
CA ILE A 9 17.86 1.42 -7.61
C ILE A 9 17.41 2.87 -7.86
N ASP A 10 17.42 3.31 -9.11
CA ASP A 10 16.77 4.58 -9.46
C ASP A 10 15.24 4.44 -9.42
N LEU A 11 14.66 4.84 -8.29
CA LEU A 11 13.22 4.74 -8.04
C LEU A 11 12.37 5.62 -8.98
N ARG A 12 12.98 6.54 -9.74
CA ARG A 12 12.27 7.38 -10.71
C ARG A 12 12.11 6.69 -12.06
N ALA A 13 13.11 5.89 -12.46
CA ALA A 13 13.17 5.25 -13.77
C ALA A 13 12.63 3.82 -13.78
N ILE A 14 12.54 3.15 -12.62
CA ILE A 14 12.14 1.75 -12.52
C ILE A 14 10.70 1.54 -12.96
N LYS A 15 10.47 0.49 -13.75
CA LYS A 15 9.14 0.07 -14.18
C LYS A 15 8.68 -1.19 -13.40
N PRO A 16 7.37 -1.42 -13.27
CA PRO A 16 6.86 -2.65 -12.63
C PRO A 16 7.32 -3.94 -13.31
N SER A 17 7.66 -3.88 -14.63
CA SER A 17 8.18 -5.01 -15.39
C SER A 17 9.57 -5.47 -14.95
N ASP A 18 10.38 -4.55 -14.41
CA ASP A 18 11.78 -4.78 -14.08
C ASP A 18 11.96 -5.40 -12.69
N LEU A 19 10.87 -5.41 -11.92
CA LEU A 19 10.81 -5.98 -10.58
C LEU A 19 10.22 -7.39 -10.60
N ASP A 20 10.83 -8.26 -9.82
CA ASP A 20 10.25 -9.57 -9.49
C ASP A 20 9.81 -9.57 -8.03
N TRP A 21 8.51 -9.52 -7.78
CA TRP A 21 7.92 -9.54 -6.44
C TRP A 21 8.34 -10.75 -5.60
N ARG A 22 8.76 -11.85 -6.24
CA ARG A 22 9.21 -13.07 -5.57
C ARG A 22 10.54 -12.90 -4.84
N LYS A 23 11.34 -11.91 -5.25
CA LYS A 23 12.59 -11.55 -4.58
C LYS A 23 12.33 -10.83 -3.25
N PHE A 24 11.18 -10.17 -3.12
CA PHE A 24 10.77 -9.45 -1.91
C PHE A 24 10.01 -10.37 -0.96
N THR A 25 10.67 -11.43 -0.51
CA THR A 25 10.10 -12.41 0.42
C THR A 25 11.04 -12.64 1.59
N LEU A 26 10.47 -12.78 2.79
CA LEU A 26 11.21 -13.24 3.96
C LEU A 26 11.12 -14.77 4.02
N ASP A 27 12.27 -15.42 3.85
CA ASP A 27 12.36 -16.88 3.91
C ASP A 27 12.52 -17.34 5.36
N THR A 28 11.65 -18.23 5.80
CA THR A 28 11.61 -18.76 7.16
C THR A 28 11.95 -20.26 7.22
N GLY A 29 12.67 -20.75 6.21
CA GLY A 29 13.12 -22.15 6.12
C GLY A 29 12.08 -23.14 5.60
N HIS A 30 10.81 -22.81 5.56
CA HIS A 30 9.76 -23.65 5.01
C HIS A 30 8.95 -22.92 3.94
N PRO A 31 8.72 -23.49 2.74
CA PRO A 31 8.06 -22.80 1.62
C PRO A 31 6.69 -22.20 1.96
N MET A 32 5.91 -22.86 2.81
CA MET A 32 4.58 -22.38 3.23
C MET A 32 4.62 -21.29 4.31
N ARG A 33 5.76 -21.07 4.94
CA ARG A 33 5.94 -20.01 5.95
C ARG A 33 6.55 -18.73 5.39
N ARG A 34 6.93 -18.70 4.12
CA ARG A 34 7.45 -17.49 3.46
C ARG A 34 6.46 -16.34 3.58
N ILE A 35 6.96 -15.17 3.93
CA ILE A 35 6.15 -13.96 4.01
C ILE A 35 6.40 -13.13 2.76
N PHE A 36 5.34 -12.67 2.12
CA PHE A 36 5.40 -11.84 0.92
C PHE A 36 4.33 -10.76 0.92
N ILE A 37 4.50 -9.74 0.08
CA ILE A 37 3.55 -8.64 -0.08
C ILE A 37 2.35 -9.17 -0.88
N TRP A 38 1.19 -9.27 -0.22
CA TRP A 38 -0.06 -9.73 -0.85
C TRP A 38 -0.71 -8.63 -1.67
N SER A 39 -0.81 -7.44 -1.10
CA SER A 39 -1.41 -6.28 -1.76
C SER A 39 -0.97 -4.99 -1.09
N VAL A 40 -0.94 -3.93 -1.88
CA VAL A 40 -0.79 -2.56 -1.42
C VAL A 40 -2.06 -1.80 -1.83
N ALA A 41 -2.81 -1.33 -0.86
CA ALA A 41 -3.99 -0.51 -1.07
C ALA A 41 -3.62 0.97 -0.88
N VAL A 42 -3.95 1.78 -1.87
CA VAL A 42 -3.76 3.23 -1.86
C VAL A 42 -5.11 3.87 -1.71
N ASN A 43 -5.33 4.58 -0.64
CA ASN A 43 -6.60 5.22 -0.31
C ASN A 43 -6.45 6.73 -0.31
N MET A 44 -7.37 7.44 -0.95
CA MET A 44 -7.41 8.89 -0.98
C MET A 44 -8.81 9.35 -0.57
N GLY A 45 -8.93 9.88 0.63
CA GLY A 45 -10.18 10.44 1.17
C GLY A 45 -10.28 11.92 0.83
N ILE A 46 -11.24 12.30 -0.01
CA ILE A 46 -11.46 13.69 -0.40
C ILE A 46 -12.57 14.34 0.44
N GLY A 47 -13.56 13.56 0.85
CA GLY A 47 -14.70 14.03 1.65
C GLY A 47 -15.72 14.86 0.90
N GLN A 48 -15.53 15.08 -0.40
CA GLN A 48 -16.43 15.85 -1.27
C GLN A 48 -16.51 15.17 -2.63
N SER A 49 -17.68 15.26 -3.26
CA SER A 49 -17.88 14.88 -4.66
C SER A 49 -17.55 16.03 -5.61
N GLY A 50 -17.54 15.76 -6.91
CA GLY A 50 -17.37 16.77 -7.95
C GLY A 50 -15.93 16.93 -8.43
N GLU A 51 -15.60 18.13 -8.94
CA GLU A 51 -14.34 18.41 -9.65
C GLU A 51 -13.06 18.03 -8.87
N ARG A 52 -13.06 18.25 -7.55
CA ARG A 52 -11.92 17.91 -6.70
C ARG A 52 -11.66 16.40 -6.66
N LEU A 53 -12.72 15.59 -6.65
CA LEU A 53 -12.61 14.13 -6.69
C LEU A 53 -12.10 13.63 -8.05
N GLU A 54 -12.54 14.27 -9.15
CA GLU A 54 -12.05 13.93 -10.49
C GLU A 54 -10.57 14.29 -10.68
N LYS A 55 -10.14 15.43 -10.17
CA LYS A 55 -8.72 15.81 -10.14
C LYS A 55 -7.89 14.81 -9.35
N ALA A 56 -8.38 14.40 -8.17
CA ALA A 56 -7.74 13.38 -7.35
C ALA A 56 -7.68 12.02 -8.07
N ALA A 57 -8.72 11.66 -8.83
CA ALA A 57 -8.72 10.41 -9.61
C ALA A 57 -7.65 10.41 -10.72
N LYS A 58 -7.43 11.54 -11.39
CA LYS A 58 -6.34 11.70 -12.36
C LYS A 58 -4.98 11.52 -11.70
N VAL A 59 -4.72 12.23 -10.59
CA VAL A 59 -3.47 12.11 -9.83
C VAL A 59 -3.24 10.66 -9.38
N MET A 60 -4.26 9.99 -8.82
CA MET A 60 -4.13 8.60 -8.38
C MET A 60 -3.86 7.65 -9.54
N SER A 61 -4.47 7.86 -10.70
CA SER A 61 -4.21 7.04 -11.89
C SER A 61 -2.79 7.22 -12.44
N GLU A 62 -2.25 8.43 -12.40
CA GLU A 62 -0.85 8.72 -12.78
C GLU A 62 0.15 8.09 -11.81
N LEU A 63 -0.11 8.17 -10.50
CA LEU A 63 0.75 7.61 -9.47
C LEU A 63 0.83 6.08 -9.52
N THR A 64 -0.33 5.42 -9.74
CA THR A 64 -0.46 3.97 -9.63
C THR A 64 -0.46 3.24 -10.97
N GLY A 65 -0.67 3.96 -12.07
CA GLY A 65 -0.87 3.37 -13.40
C GLY A 65 -2.19 2.58 -13.55
N ARG A 66 -3.11 2.71 -12.57
CA ARG A 66 -4.39 1.99 -12.53
C ARG A 66 -5.57 2.94 -12.35
N THR A 67 -6.71 2.60 -12.93
CA THR A 67 -7.96 3.33 -12.72
C THR A 67 -8.45 3.16 -11.29
N PRO A 68 -8.67 4.25 -10.53
CA PRO A 68 -9.17 4.18 -9.17
C PRO A 68 -10.64 3.78 -9.10
N SER A 69 -11.00 3.08 -8.03
CA SER A 69 -12.38 2.75 -7.68
C SER A 69 -12.94 3.83 -6.75
N TYR A 70 -14.07 4.41 -7.12
CA TYR A 70 -14.78 5.38 -6.28
C TYR A 70 -15.35 4.71 -5.03
N ARG A 71 -15.19 5.36 -3.89
CA ARG A 71 -15.74 4.92 -2.61
C ARG A 71 -16.91 5.81 -2.22
N LEU A 72 -18.05 5.15 -2.04
CA LEU A 72 -19.32 5.82 -1.76
C LEU A 72 -19.53 5.97 -0.25
N ALA A 73 -20.17 7.07 0.15
CA ALA A 73 -20.56 7.30 1.52
C ALA A 73 -21.62 6.28 1.98
N HIS A 74 -21.40 5.64 3.12
CA HIS A 74 -22.34 4.68 3.70
C HIS A 74 -23.52 5.34 4.41
N LYS A 75 -23.30 6.54 4.96
CA LYS A 75 -24.28 7.30 5.73
C LYS A 75 -24.33 8.76 5.23
N SER A 76 -25.50 9.41 5.41
CA SER A 76 -25.62 10.85 5.23
C SER A 76 -25.18 11.54 6.51
N ILE A 77 -24.31 12.55 6.40
CA ILE A 77 -23.83 13.36 7.52
C ILE A 77 -24.02 14.83 7.12
N LYS A 78 -24.97 15.51 7.79
CA LYS A 78 -25.35 16.89 7.46
C LYS A 78 -24.20 17.87 7.67
N ASP A 79 -23.45 17.70 8.76
CA ASP A 79 -22.32 18.57 9.15
C ASP A 79 -21.20 18.62 8.10
N PHE A 80 -21.02 17.54 7.35
CA PHE A 80 -20.05 17.46 6.25
C PHE A 80 -20.68 17.65 4.87
N GLY A 81 -21.99 17.86 4.78
CA GLY A 81 -22.71 18.00 3.50
C GLY A 81 -22.73 16.72 2.66
N ILE A 82 -22.46 15.56 3.25
CA ILE A 82 -22.33 14.28 2.55
C ILE A 82 -23.67 13.53 2.56
N ARG A 83 -24.09 13.01 1.40
CA ARG A 83 -25.27 12.14 1.26
C ARG A 83 -24.85 10.68 1.08
N ARG A 84 -25.69 9.77 1.57
CA ARG A 84 -25.50 8.33 1.34
C ARG A 84 -25.47 8.03 -0.16
N GLY A 85 -24.47 7.24 -0.59
CA GLY A 85 -24.25 6.87 -2.00
C GLY A 85 -23.43 7.88 -2.80
N GLU A 86 -23.04 9.00 -2.20
CA GLU A 86 -22.21 10.01 -2.84
C GLU A 86 -20.73 9.56 -2.88
N PRO A 87 -20.02 9.70 -4.01
CA PRO A 87 -18.59 9.36 -4.09
C PRO A 87 -17.75 10.39 -3.33
N ILE A 88 -17.01 9.93 -2.31
CA ILE A 88 -16.23 10.78 -1.40
C ILE A 88 -14.76 10.41 -1.32
N GLY A 89 -14.36 9.32 -1.92
CA GLY A 89 -12.98 8.84 -1.87
C GLY A 89 -12.64 7.90 -3.00
N LEU A 90 -11.37 7.57 -3.10
CA LEU A 90 -10.77 6.75 -4.14
C LEU A 90 -9.95 5.63 -3.52
N LEU A 91 -9.95 4.46 -4.13
CA LEU A 91 -9.13 3.33 -3.72
C LEU A 91 -8.55 2.62 -4.93
N VAL A 92 -7.25 2.31 -4.86
CA VAL A 92 -6.57 1.41 -5.79
C VAL A 92 -5.93 0.28 -5.00
N THR A 93 -6.03 -0.94 -5.49
CA THR A 93 -5.34 -2.09 -4.89
C THR A 93 -4.36 -2.67 -5.90
N LEU A 94 -3.09 -2.58 -5.57
CA LEU A 94 -1.98 -3.09 -6.36
C LEU A 94 -1.55 -4.46 -5.86
N ARG A 95 -1.05 -5.31 -6.77
CA ARG A 95 -0.61 -6.67 -6.46
C ARG A 95 0.67 -7.03 -7.22
N ARG A 96 1.42 -8.01 -6.71
CA ARG A 96 2.64 -8.53 -7.35
C ARG A 96 3.67 -7.41 -7.61
N ASN A 97 4.19 -7.33 -8.82
CA ASN A 97 5.24 -6.38 -9.22
C ASN A 97 4.80 -4.91 -9.04
N GLU A 98 3.54 -4.61 -9.37
CA GLU A 98 2.99 -3.26 -9.19
C GLU A 98 2.93 -2.85 -7.71
N ALA A 99 2.60 -3.80 -6.82
CA ALA A 99 2.56 -3.55 -5.38
C ALA A 99 3.96 -3.23 -4.83
N VAL A 100 4.97 -4.00 -5.23
CA VAL A 100 6.36 -3.77 -4.82
C VAL A 100 6.87 -2.44 -5.37
N TRP A 101 6.64 -2.21 -6.66
CA TRP A 101 7.04 -0.98 -7.34
C TRP A 101 6.49 0.27 -6.64
N PHE A 102 5.19 0.28 -6.38
CA PHE A 102 4.56 1.41 -5.71
C PHE A 102 5.03 1.56 -4.26
N LEU A 103 5.17 0.44 -3.53
CA LEU A 103 5.61 0.44 -2.14
C LEU A 103 7.01 1.03 -1.98
N LEU A 104 7.96 0.68 -2.84
CA LEU A 104 9.32 1.24 -2.78
C LEU A 104 9.32 2.76 -2.98
N ARG A 105 8.54 3.26 -3.93
CA ARG A 105 8.37 4.70 -4.18
C ARG A 105 7.67 5.40 -3.00
N ALA A 106 6.65 4.76 -2.43
CA ALA A 106 5.94 5.29 -1.26
C ALA A 106 6.82 5.32 -0.01
N LEU A 107 7.67 4.32 0.20
CA LEU A 107 8.66 4.30 1.28
C LEU A 107 9.73 5.38 1.11
N ALA A 108 10.17 5.62 -0.12
CA ALA A 108 11.10 6.71 -0.40
C ALA A 108 10.51 8.09 -0.08
N ALA A 109 9.20 8.29 -0.27
CA ALA A 109 8.51 9.53 0.11
C ALA A 109 8.46 9.78 1.62
N VAL A 110 8.69 8.74 2.44
CA VAL A 110 8.79 8.84 3.91
C VAL A 110 10.20 8.51 4.42
N ASP A 111 11.23 8.64 3.56
CA ASP A 111 12.64 8.41 3.86
C ASP A 111 12.91 7.03 4.49
N PHE A 112 12.19 6.00 4.08
CA PHE A 112 12.26 4.63 4.64
C PHE A 112 12.14 4.60 6.17
N THR A 113 11.37 5.50 6.74
CA THR A 113 11.23 5.63 8.19
C THR A 113 9.77 5.53 8.59
N LEU A 114 9.41 4.53 9.40
CA LEU A 114 8.04 4.31 9.87
C LEU A 114 8.01 4.24 11.40
N ARG A 115 6.86 4.62 11.98
CA ARG A 115 6.63 4.49 13.43
C ARG A 115 6.24 3.05 13.78
N GLU A 116 6.63 2.58 14.94
CA GLU A 116 6.27 1.24 15.42
C GLU A 116 4.75 1.02 15.51
N GLU A 117 3.98 2.08 15.79
CA GLU A 117 2.51 2.05 15.85
C GLU A 117 1.85 1.73 14.50
N SER A 118 2.54 1.98 13.38
CA SER A 118 2.08 1.67 12.02
C SER A 118 2.01 0.16 11.72
N PHE A 119 2.64 -0.66 12.57
CA PHE A 119 2.79 -2.10 12.37
C PHE A 119 1.75 -2.89 13.17
N ASN A 120 0.93 -3.64 12.47
CA ASN A 120 -0.01 -4.61 13.01
C ASN A 120 0.34 -6.02 12.53
N ALA A 121 -0.38 -7.03 13.02
CA ALA A 121 -0.21 -8.42 12.58
C ALA A 121 -0.53 -8.56 11.09
N GLY A 122 0.51 -8.72 10.27
CA GLY A 122 0.40 -8.86 8.81
C GLY A 122 -0.03 -7.60 8.04
N ASN A 123 -0.20 -6.46 8.69
CA ASN A 123 -0.61 -5.22 8.05
C ASN A 123 0.26 -4.05 8.50
N VAL A 124 0.58 -3.16 7.56
CA VAL A 124 1.29 -1.90 7.86
C VAL A 124 0.57 -0.77 7.15
N SER A 125 0.33 0.33 7.85
CA SER A 125 -0.30 1.51 7.26
C SER A 125 0.46 2.78 7.61
N PHE A 126 0.62 3.65 6.61
CA PHE A 126 1.24 4.96 6.76
C PHE A 126 0.63 5.96 5.76
N GLY A 127 0.64 7.23 6.13
CA GLY A 127 0.14 8.32 5.30
C GLY A 127 1.27 9.09 4.64
N ILE A 128 1.02 9.56 3.42
CA ILE A 128 1.87 10.49 2.68
C ILE A 128 1.09 11.78 2.53
N ARG A 129 1.65 12.88 3.03
CA ARG A 129 0.95 14.17 3.06
C ARG A 129 0.72 14.75 1.67
N GLU A 130 1.68 14.57 0.77
CA GLU A 130 1.68 15.15 -0.55
C GLU A 130 2.14 14.13 -1.59
N HIS A 131 1.38 13.97 -2.66
CA HIS A 131 1.72 13.03 -3.73
C HIS A 131 3.02 13.39 -4.45
N ILE A 132 3.43 14.65 -4.39
CA ILE A 132 4.65 15.17 -5.01
C ILE A 132 5.92 14.54 -4.41
N LEU A 133 5.86 14.14 -3.13
CA LEU A 133 6.99 13.51 -2.44
C LEU A 133 7.34 12.14 -3.01
N VAL A 134 6.42 11.53 -3.76
CA VAL A 134 6.65 10.21 -4.37
C VAL A 134 7.59 10.37 -5.58
N PRO A 135 8.74 9.68 -5.61
CA PRO A 135 9.66 9.74 -6.74
C PRO A 135 8.98 9.41 -8.07
N GLY A 136 9.20 10.25 -9.08
CA GLY A 136 8.57 10.10 -10.40
C GLY A 136 7.15 10.63 -10.52
N SER A 137 6.58 11.26 -9.48
CA SER A 137 5.35 12.05 -9.61
C SER A 137 5.64 13.40 -10.27
N ARG A 138 4.65 13.94 -10.98
CA ARG A 138 4.71 15.28 -11.56
C ARG A 138 3.75 16.19 -10.83
N TYR A 139 4.18 17.42 -10.60
CA TYR A 139 3.29 18.46 -10.09
C TYR A 139 2.56 19.13 -11.24
N ASP A 140 1.25 19.12 -11.18
CA ASP A 140 0.38 19.91 -12.07
C ASP A 140 -0.42 20.90 -11.21
N PRO A 141 -0.19 22.22 -11.38
CA PRO A 141 -0.92 23.26 -10.65
C PRO A 141 -2.44 23.19 -10.87
N ALA A 142 -2.90 22.70 -12.02
CA ALA A 142 -4.31 22.58 -12.34
C ALA A 142 -5.01 21.45 -11.54
N LEU A 143 -4.26 20.42 -11.17
CA LEU A 143 -4.78 19.30 -10.39
C LEU A 143 -4.74 19.57 -8.88
N GLY A 144 -3.70 20.26 -8.41
CA GLY A 144 -3.50 20.55 -6.99
C GLY A 144 -2.75 19.45 -6.23
N ILE A 145 -2.63 19.62 -4.91
CA ILE A 145 -1.88 18.71 -4.01
C ILE A 145 -2.87 17.82 -3.26
N PHE A 146 -2.59 16.52 -3.24
CA PHE A 146 -3.38 15.52 -2.53
C PHE A 146 -2.50 14.64 -1.67
N GLY A 147 -2.97 14.37 -0.45
CA GLY A 147 -2.42 13.34 0.43
C GLY A 147 -3.14 12.01 0.23
N PHE A 148 -2.51 10.93 0.62
CA PHE A 148 -3.09 9.60 0.55
C PHE A 148 -2.49 8.66 1.59
N ASP A 149 -3.21 7.60 1.89
CA ASP A 149 -2.81 6.55 2.81
C ASP A 149 -2.42 5.29 2.04
N VAL A 150 -1.37 4.63 2.50
CA VAL A 150 -0.88 3.38 1.96
C VAL A 150 -1.07 2.29 3.01
N ALA A 151 -1.81 1.25 2.66
CA ALA A 151 -2.00 0.07 3.50
C ALA A 151 -1.40 -1.15 2.81
N VAL A 152 -0.40 -1.74 3.44
CA VAL A 152 0.32 -2.93 2.96
C VAL A 152 -0.20 -4.15 3.70
N THR A 153 -0.56 -5.19 2.98
CA THR A 153 -0.94 -6.48 3.55
C THR A 153 0.10 -7.52 3.20
N LEU A 154 0.65 -8.17 4.22
CA LEU A 154 1.55 -9.31 4.10
C LEU A 154 0.74 -10.60 4.21
N ALA A 155 1.16 -11.63 3.51
CA ALA A 155 0.54 -12.95 3.59
C ALA A 155 1.57 -14.08 3.49
N ARG A 156 1.13 -15.27 3.88
CA ARG A 156 1.84 -16.54 3.63
C ARG A 156 1.13 -17.33 2.53
N PRO A 157 1.81 -18.24 1.84
CA PRO A 157 1.14 -19.20 0.96
C PRO A 157 0.03 -19.92 1.70
N GLY A 158 -1.11 -20.18 1.03
CA GLY A 158 -2.27 -20.81 1.65
C GLY A 158 -3.38 -19.84 2.09
N PHE A 159 -3.16 -18.53 2.19
CA PHE A 159 -4.19 -17.56 2.58
C PHE A 159 -5.39 -17.50 1.62
N ARG A 160 -5.28 -18.08 0.42
CA ARG A 160 -6.40 -18.18 -0.52
C ARG A 160 -7.62 -18.85 0.08
N VAL A 161 -7.45 -19.77 1.03
CA VAL A 161 -8.55 -20.48 1.71
C VAL A 161 -9.54 -19.51 2.33
N GLN A 162 -9.05 -18.37 2.85
CA GLN A 162 -9.86 -17.33 3.48
C GLN A 162 -10.66 -16.49 2.46
N TYR A 163 -10.21 -16.40 1.21
CA TYR A 163 -10.82 -15.51 0.20
C TYR A 163 -11.59 -16.26 -0.89
N ARG A 164 -11.38 -17.57 -1.05
CA ARG A 164 -12.04 -18.36 -2.07
C ARG A 164 -13.56 -18.43 -1.83
N ARG A 165 -14.34 -18.52 -2.90
CA ARG A 165 -15.80 -18.56 -2.83
C ARG A 165 -16.33 -19.88 -2.26
N ARG A 166 -15.73 -21.04 -2.66
CA ARG A 166 -16.14 -22.37 -2.23
C ARG A 166 -15.18 -22.91 -1.16
N ALA A 167 -15.71 -23.65 -0.20
CA ALA A 167 -14.97 -24.26 0.91
C ALA A 167 -14.08 -23.22 1.63
N ARG A 168 -14.64 -22.02 1.88
CA ARG A 168 -13.97 -20.96 2.64
C ARG A 168 -13.76 -21.43 4.07
N ALA A 169 -12.56 -21.20 4.61
CA ALA A 169 -12.21 -21.50 5.98
C ALA A 169 -11.23 -20.46 6.52
N ASP A 170 -11.18 -20.31 7.82
CA ASP A 170 -10.23 -19.41 8.47
C ASP A 170 -8.83 -20.01 8.47
N VAL A 171 -7.84 -19.13 8.38
CA VAL A 171 -6.43 -19.49 8.52
C VAL A 171 -6.12 -19.65 10.01
N GLY A 172 -5.48 -20.77 10.38
CA GLY A 172 -5.06 -21.04 11.75
C GLY A 172 -4.20 -19.91 12.32
N LYS A 173 -4.27 -19.70 13.64
CA LYS A 173 -3.56 -18.61 14.33
C LYS A 173 -2.05 -18.68 14.10
N ASP A 174 -1.47 -19.88 14.15
CA ASP A 174 -0.02 -20.10 14.00
C ASP A 174 0.49 -19.86 12.57
N HIS A 175 -0.42 -19.83 11.59
CA HIS A 175 -0.10 -19.53 10.20
C HIS A 175 -0.30 -18.05 9.84
N ARG A 176 -0.89 -17.27 10.71
CA ARG A 176 -1.01 -15.81 10.51
C ARG A 176 0.34 -15.14 10.73
N VAL A 177 0.58 -14.05 10.02
CA VAL A 177 1.79 -13.24 10.19
C VAL A 177 1.66 -12.46 11.50
N SER A 178 2.64 -12.58 12.41
CA SER A 178 2.67 -11.82 13.65
C SER A 178 3.14 -10.38 13.43
N ARG A 179 2.95 -9.50 14.42
CA ARG A 179 3.47 -8.13 14.38
C ARG A 179 4.99 -8.11 14.32
N GLU A 180 5.66 -8.96 15.07
CA GLU A 180 7.13 -9.05 15.08
C GLU A 180 7.69 -9.50 13.74
N GLU A 181 7.05 -10.48 13.10
CA GLU A 181 7.42 -10.93 11.76
C GLU A 181 7.19 -9.84 10.71
N THR A 182 6.12 -9.05 10.87
CA THR A 182 5.86 -7.88 10.01
C THR A 182 6.97 -6.86 10.14
N ILE A 183 7.41 -6.55 11.36
CA ILE A 183 8.53 -5.65 11.65
C ILE A 183 9.81 -6.16 11.00
N ARG A 184 10.17 -7.44 11.22
CA ARG A 184 11.35 -8.05 10.62
C ARG A 184 11.32 -8.02 9.10
N PHE A 185 10.17 -8.29 8.49
CA PHE A 185 10.02 -8.21 7.04
C PHE A 185 10.38 -6.83 6.49
N PHE A 186 9.87 -5.76 7.11
CA PHE A 186 10.15 -4.39 6.68
C PHE A 186 11.61 -3.99 6.92
N GLN A 187 12.24 -4.45 8.00
CA GLN A 187 13.64 -4.18 8.29
C GLN A 187 14.57 -4.95 7.34
N ASP A 188 14.40 -6.27 7.24
CA ASP A 188 15.34 -7.15 6.56
C ASP A 188 15.19 -7.12 5.03
N VAL A 189 13.95 -6.99 4.52
CA VAL A 189 13.65 -7.05 3.08
C VAL A 189 13.60 -5.66 2.45
N LEU A 190 13.00 -4.68 3.15
CA LEU A 190 12.76 -3.33 2.63
C LEU A 190 13.68 -2.26 3.23
N GLY A 191 14.56 -2.62 4.16
CA GLY A 191 15.52 -1.67 4.77
C GLY A 191 14.88 -0.51 5.54
N VAL A 192 13.66 -0.69 6.04
CA VAL A 192 12.91 0.37 6.75
C VAL A 192 13.44 0.57 8.17
N ARG A 193 13.68 1.81 8.54
CA ARG A 193 14.03 2.20 9.92
C ARG A 193 12.75 2.36 10.74
N ILE A 194 12.72 1.77 11.94
CA ILE A 194 11.56 1.84 12.82
C ILE A 194 11.85 2.79 13.97
N LEU A 195 11.04 3.83 14.07
CA LEU A 195 11.09 4.77 15.19
C LEU A 195 10.26 4.18 16.34
N LYS A 196 10.93 3.86 17.42
CA LYS A 196 10.30 3.59 18.70
C LYS A 196 9.88 4.92 19.33
N ARG A 197 8.77 4.90 20.02
CA ARG A 197 8.26 6.08 20.75
C ARG A 197 9.07 6.29 22.00
#